data_e3adbd3f09740e93c662cb6da63ac289
#
_entry.id   e3adbd3f09740e93c662cb6da63ac289
#
_cell.length_a   1.000
_cell.length_b   1.000
_cell.length_c   1.000
_cell.angle_alpha   90.00
_cell.angle_beta   90.00
_cell.angle_gamma   90.00
#
_symmetry.space_group_name_H-M   'P 1'
#
loop_
_entity.id
_entity.type
_entity.pdbx_description
1 polymer ?
#
loop_
_entity_poly.entity_id
_entity_poly.type
_entity_poly.pdbx_seq_one_letter_code
_entity_poly.pdbx_strand_id
1 'polypeptide(L)'
;MDATGRREITLDTPFGRLTGWRRGGDGPRVLALHGWLDNADSFAPLASQLPALDLVAVDMPGHGASAHLPPAADYTMAGFARAGFAMADALGWDRFDLLAHSLGGAVASVMAAARPDRIGRLLLVESLGALAEREDRTAERLRDAFKAFAAPRRPLRVFPDIATAVRARMQANGLSEPVARLLVERGIVPTQDTAGSRGYAWRSDPRLTQPTAIRISESQVRDLVAGIQCPVRVIYANPAPPYFPDVLRHARAGCLQRGDVVVMDGSHHLLMEDPAGVAGAIGDFFAR
;
A
#
# COMPACT_ATOMS: atom_id res chain seq x y z
N MET A 1 14.82 -18.40 -6.86
CA MET A 1 13.35 -18.39 -6.71
C MET A 1 13.01 -19.24 -5.50
N ASP A 2 12.12 -18.75 -4.65
CA ASP A 2 11.60 -19.55 -3.56
C ASP A 2 10.58 -20.61 -4.08
N ALA A 3 10.02 -21.42 -3.17
CA ALA A 3 9.03 -22.44 -3.52
C ALA A 3 7.73 -21.87 -4.14
N THR A 4 7.52 -20.54 -4.07
CA THR A 4 6.37 -19.83 -4.65
C THR A 4 6.67 -19.18 -6.00
N GLY A 5 7.88 -19.36 -6.53
CA GLY A 5 8.35 -18.77 -7.79
C GLY A 5 8.70 -17.27 -7.68
N ARG A 6 8.79 -16.71 -6.47
CA ARG A 6 9.17 -15.33 -6.21
C ARG A 6 10.69 -15.19 -6.13
N ARG A 7 11.21 -14.08 -6.58
CA ARG A 7 12.61 -13.69 -6.48
C ARG A 7 12.69 -12.32 -5.84
N GLU A 8 13.46 -12.19 -4.76
CA GLU A 8 13.78 -10.89 -4.17
C GLU A 8 14.45 -9.99 -5.21
N ILE A 9 14.06 -8.73 -5.21
CA ILE A 9 14.62 -7.70 -6.07
C ILE A 9 15.01 -6.47 -5.25
N THR A 10 15.93 -5.72 -5.80
CA THR A 10 16.33 -4.41 -5.28
C THR A 10 16.34 -3.43 -6.44
N LEU A 11 15.75 -2.27 -6.24
CA LEU A 11 15.63 -1.19 -7.21
C LEU A 11 16.39 0.02 -6.67
N ASP A 12 17.41 0.48 -7.39
CA ASP A 12 18.08 1.74 -7.09
C ASP A 12 17.24 2.89 -7.69
N THR A 13 16.76 3.79 -6.83
CA THR A 13 15.86 4.88 -7.21
C THR A 13 16.28 6.19 -6.59
N PRO A 14 15.77 7.35 -7.06
CA PRO A 14 15.98 8.64 -6.39
C PRO A 14 15.43 8.71 -4.95
N PHE A 15 14.61 7.73 -4.55
CA PHE A 15 14.07 7.60 -3.19
C PHE A 15 14.93 6.67 -2.31
N GLY A 16 16.11 6.30 -2.78
CA GLY A 16 17.00 5.31 -2.17
C GLY A 16 16.76 3.91 -2.74
N ARG A 17 17.38 2.94 -2.09
CA ARG A 17 17.26 1.54 -2.44
C ARG A 17 15.90 0.99 -1.96
N LEU A 18 15.06 0.59 -2.89
CA LEU A 18 13.77 -0.03 -2.61
C LEU A 18 13.85 -1.53 -2.85
N THR A 19 13.26 -2.31 -1.96
CA THR A 19 13.28 -3.78 -2.02
C THR A 19 11.88 -4.33 -2.23
N GLY A 20 11.82 -5.51 -2.78
CA GLY A 20 10.57 -6.19 -3.03
C GLY A 20 10.82 -7.55 -3.63
N TRP A 21 9.82 -8.12 -4.25
CA TRP A 21 9.97 -9.36 -4.99
C TRP A 21 9.26 -9.28 -6.34
N ARG A 22 9.74 -10.07 -7.28
CA ARG A 22 9.13 -10.29 -8.58
C ARG A 22 8.77 -11.75 -8.74
N ARG A 23 7.57 -12.00 -9.19
CA ARG A 23 7.13 -13.26 -9.74
C ARG A 23 6.93 -13.05 -11.23
N GLY A 24 7.87 -13.55 -12.02
CA GLY A 24 7.83 -13.42 -13.46
C GLY A 24 6.75 -14.32 -14.08
N GLY A 25 6.02 -13.77 -15.03
CA GLY A 25 5.10 -14.46 -15.93
C GLY A 25 5.23 -13.87 -17.33
N ASP A 26 4.58 -14.49 -18.30
CA ASP A 26 4.59 -14.03 -19.71
C ASP A 26 3.46 -13.02 -20.00
N GLY A 27 2.67 -12.70 -18.99
CA GLY A 27 1.52 -11.82 -19.07
C GLY A 27 1.82 -10.33 -18.80
N PRO A 28 0.77 -9.57 -18.48
CA PRO A 28 0.88 -8.13 -18.21
C PRO A 28 1.82 -7.81 -17.05
N ARG A 29 2.54 -6.69 -17.20
CA ARG A 29 3.42 -6.12 -16.18
C ARG A 29 2.58 -5.41 -15.13
N VAL A 30 2.58 -5.90 -13.90
CA VAL A 30 1.76 -5.37 -12.81
C VAL A 30 2.66 -4.94 -11.66
N LEU A 31 2.60 -3.66 -11.29
CA LEU A 31 3.24 -3.13 -10.08
C LEU A 31 2.22 -3.16 -8.93
N ALA A 32 2.59 -3.84 -7.84
CA ALA A 32 1.76 -3.96 -6.66
C ALA A 32 2.21 -3.00 -5.55
N LEU A 33 1.25 -2.20 -5.01
CA LEU A 33 1.47 -1.19 -3.97
C LEU A 33 0.66 -1.54 -2.72
N HIS A 34 1.34 -1.80 -1.61
CA HIS A 34 0.76 -2.29 -0.35
C HIS A 34 0.11 -1.22 0.52
N GLY A 35 -0.59 -1.63 1.59
CA GLY A 35 -1.23 -0.77 2.57
C GLY A 35 -0.26 -0.08 3.54
N TRP A 36 -0.79 0.86 4.33
CA TRP A 36 -0.02 1.58 5.35
C TRP A 36 0.50 0.64 6.43
N LEU A 37 1.81 0.70 6.71
CA LEU A 37 2.55 -0.17 7.62
C LEU A 37 2.50 -1.67 7.28
N ASP A 38 2.07 -2.00 6.05
CA ASP A 38 2.25 -3.32 5.44
C ASP A 38 3.62 -3.38 4.73
N ASN A 39 3.80 -4.36 3.88
CA ASN A 39 4.97 -4.54 3.02
C ASN A 39 4.61 -5.38 1.78
N ALA A 40 5.58 -5.63 0.92
CA ALA A 40 5.38 -6.36 -0.33
C ALA A 40 4.75 -7.75 -0.13
N ASP A 41 5.00 -8.41 1.00
CA ASP A 41 4.46 -9.75 1.26
C ASP A 41 2.95 -9.77 1.46
N SER A 42 2.28 -8.62 1.63
CA SER A 42 0.82 -8.55 1.62
C SER A 42 0.19 -9.09 0.33
N PHE A 43 0.94 -9.08 -0.78
CA PHE A 43 0.49 -9.64 -2.06
C PHE A 43 0.89 -11.10 -2.28
N ALA A 44 1.69 -11.70 -1.40
CA ALA A 44 2.21 -13.05 -1.60
C ALA A 44 1.10 -14.13 -1.70
N PRO A 45 0.05 -14.13 -0.86
CA PRO A 45 -1.04 -15.08 -1.00
C PRO A 45 -1.77 -14.93 -2.33
N LEU A 46 -2.09 -13.69 -2.73
CA LEU A 46 -2.80 -13.41 -3.97
C LEU A 46 -1.94 -13.73 -5.21
N ALA A 47 -0.64 -13.47 -5.17
CA ALA A 47 0.27 -13.75 -6.29
C ALA A 47 0.26 -15.22 -6.71
N SER A 48 0.06 -16.13 -5.76
CA SER A 48 -0.03 -17.57 -6.05
C SER A 48 -1.25 -17.93 -6.91
N GLN A 49 -2.29 -17.11 -6.84
CA GLN A 49 -3.55 -17.27 -7.61
C GLN A 49 -3.51 -16.59 -8.99
N LEU A 50 -2.47 -15.77 -9.26
CA LEU A 50 -2.34 -14.98 -10.49
C LEU A 50 -1.06 -15.35 -11.27
N PRO A 51 -0.85 -16.63 -11.64
CA PRO A 51 0.44 -17.12 -12.15
C PRO A 51 0.86 -16.53 -13.49
N ALA A 52 -0.08 -16.04 -14.28
CA ALA A 52 0.21 -15.50 -15.60
C ALA A 52 0.83 -14.08 -15.58
N LEU A 53 0.71 -13.34 -14.46
CA LEU A 53 1.16 -11.96 -14.38
C LEU A 53 2.70 -11.88 -14.19
N ASP A 54 3.33 -10.90 -14.82
CA ASP A 54 4.64 -10.42 -14.43
C ASP A 54 4.45 -9.43 -13.27
N LEU A 55 4.32 -9.96 -12.07
CA LEU A 55 3.94 -9.21 -10.86
C LEU A 55 5.18 -8.82 -10.06
N VAL A 56 5.29 -7.52 -9.79
CA VAL A 56 6.32 -6.94 -8.93
C VAL A 56 5.65 -6.25 -7.74
N ALA A 57 5.95 -6.71 -6.54
CA ALA A 57 5.54 -6.04 -5.30
C ALA A 57 6.77 -5.44 -4.62
N VAL A 58 6.69 -4.15 -4.26
CA VAL A 58 7.80 -3.41 -3.68
C VAL A 58 7.38 -2.80 -2.35
N ASP A 59 8.25 -2.88 -1.35
CA ASP A 59 8.09 -2.12 -0.12
C ASP A 59 8.19 -0.63 -0.45
N MET A 60 7.14 0.14 -0.22
CA MET A 60 7.16 1.58 -0.45
C MET A 60 8.21 2.26 0.46
N PRO A 61 8.74 3.45 0.09
CA PRO A 61 9.69 4.17 0.94
C PRO A 61 9.27 4.21 2.42
N GLY A 62 10.19 3.90 3.32
CA GLY A 62 9.93 3.84 4.76
C GLY A 62 9.25 2.57 5.26
N HIS A 63 8.88 1.62 4.38
CA HIS A 63 8.24 0.37 4.76
C HIS A 63 9.15 -0.84 4.49
N GLY A 64 8.85 -1.95 5.15
CA GLY A 64 9.53 -3.22 4.94
C GLY A 64 11.05 -3.09 4.99
N ALA A 65 11.74 -3.61 3.99
CA ALA A 65 13.19 -3.52 3.86
C ALA A 65 13.68 -2.37 2.95
N SER A 66 12.77 -1.51 2.47
CA SER A 66 13.10 -0.34 1.66
C SER A 66 13.71 0.80 2.48
N ALA A 67 14.48 1.65 1.81
CA ALA A 67 15.11 2.81 2.42
C ALA A 67 14.09 3.77 3.06
N HIS A 68 14.48 4.35 4.18
CA HIS A 68 13.78 5.48 4.76
C HIS A 68 14.15 6.76 4.00
N LEU A 69 13.21 7.70 3.90
CA LEU A 69 13.51 9.01 3.36
C LEU A 69 14.50 9.77 4.26
N PRO A 70 15.28 10.72 3.72
CA PRO A 70 16.12 11.59 4.53
C PRO A 70 15.34 12.28 5.65
N PRO A 71 15.97 12.63 6.78
CA PRO A 71 15.27 13.19 7.95
C PRO A 71 14.45 14.45 7.68
N ALA A 72 14.83 15.25 6.69
CA ALA A 72 14.13 16.47 6.29
C ALA A 72 13.02 16.27 5.27
N ALA A 73 12.80 15.03 4.79
CA ALA A 73 11.77 14.74 3.80
C ALA A 73 10.53 14.11 4.44
N ASP A 74 9.35 14.55 4.00
CA ASP A 74 8.08 14.04 4.47
C ASP A 74 7.55 12.91 3.59
N TYR A 75 6.82 11.96 4.21
CA TYR A 75 6.06 10.96 3.51
C TYR A 75 4.72 11.57 3.05
N THR A 76 4.65 11.92 1.78
CA THR A 76 3.45 12.53 1.19
C THR A 76 2.85 11.63 0.11
N MET A 77 1.55 11.81 -0.19
CA MET A 77 0.87 11.07 -1.25
C MET A 77 1.56 11.27 -2.61
N ALA A 78 1.90 12.50 -2.95
CA ALA A 78 2.64 12.81 -4.18
C ALA A 78 4.06 12.22 -4.18
N GLY A 79 4.73 12.18 -3.01
CA GLY A 79 6.03 11.52 -2.84
C GLY A 79 5.96 10.02 -3.12
N PHE A 80 4.97 9.33 -2.58
CA PHE A 80 4.74 7.92 -2.85
C PHE A 80 4.39 7.65 -4.32
N ALA A 81 3.56 8.48 -4.95
CA ALA A 81 3.23 8.34 -6.37
C ALA A 81 4.49 8.51 -7.26
N ARG A 82 5.35 9.48 -6.95
CA ARG A 82 6.65 9.63 -7.63
C ARG A 82 7.56 8.42 -7.41
N ALA A 83 7.58 7.86 -6.21
CA ALA A 83 8.34 6.64 -5.92
C ALA A 83 7.80 5.45 -6.73
N GLY A 84 6.48 5.33 -6.90
CA GLY A 84 5.86 4.30 -7.75
C GLY A 84 6.31 4.40 -9.21
N PHE A 85 6.40 5.60 -9.78
CA PHE A 85 6.97 5.79 -11.11
C PHE A 85 8.47 5.46 -11.16
N ALA A 86 9.24 5.87 -10.15
CA ALA A 86 10.67 5.54 -10.07
C ALA A 86 10.91 4.01 -9.98
N MET A 87 10.02 3.26 -9.32
CA MET A 87 10.04 1.80 -9.32
C MET A 87 9.85 1.24 -10.73
N ALA A 88 8.83 1.74 -11.46
CA ALA A 88 8.55 1.32 -12.83
C ALA A 88 9.72 1.68 -13.78
N ASP A 89 10.32 2.86 -13.64
CA ASP A 89 11.47 3.29 -14.42
C ASP A 89 12.69 2.39 -14.17
N ALA A 90 12.96 2.04 -12.90
CA ALA A 90 14.05 1.11 -12.55
C ALA A 90 13.80 -0.32 -13.07
N LEU A 91 12.55 -0.69 -13.33
CA LEU A 91 12.17 -1.96 -13.98
C LEU A 91 12.22 -1.89 -15.52
N GLY A 92 12.43 -0.71 -16.09
CA GLY A 92 12.36 -0.48 -17.54
C GLY A 92 10.93 -0.58 -18.08
N TRP A 93 9.93 -0.18 -17.29
CA TRP A 93 8.52 -0.26 -17.65
C TRP A 93 7.94 1.10 -18.03
N ASP A 94 7.81 1.38 -19.32
CA ASP A 94 7.19 2.62 -19.81
C ASP A 94 5.68 2.63 -19.53
N ARG A 95 5.02 1.50 -19.77
CA ARG A 95 3.58 1.31 -19.50
C ARG A 95 3.39 0.02 -18.72
N PHE A 96 2.53 0.08 -17.68
CA PHE A 96 2.27 -1.02 -16.76
C PHE A 96 0.90 -0.90 -16.14
N ASP A 97 0.44 -1.99 -15.52
CA ASP A 97 -0.79 -2.05 -14.76
C ASP A 97 -0.49 -1.89 -13.26
N LEU A 98 -1.49 -1.50 -12.49
CA LEU A 98 -1.40 -1.33 -11.04
C LEU A 98 -2.37 -2.29 -10.33
N LEU A 99 -1.86 -2.96 -9.30
CA LEU A 99 -2.61 -3.70 -8.29
C LEU A 99 -2.32 -3.08 -6.94
N ALA A 100 -3.32 -2.52 -6.26
CA ALA A 100 -2.99 -1.71 -5.09
C ALA A 100 -4.02 -1.88 -3.96
N HIS A 101 -3.52 -1.89 -2.72
CA HIS A 101 -4.31 -2.07 -1.50
C HIS A 101 -4.25 -0.84 -0.61
N SER A 102 -5.41 -0.38 -0.10
CA SER A 102 -5.50 0.64 0.95
C SER A 102 -4.67 1.91 0.62
N LEU A 103 -3.62 2.26 1.38
CA LEU A 103 -2.71 3.37 1.07
C LEU A 103 -2.15 3.26 -0.34
N GLY A 104 -1.70 2.06 -0.74
CA GLY A 104 -1.21 1.82 -2.09
C GLY A 104 -2.25 2.16 -3.15
N GLY A 105 -3.54 1.89 -2.88
CA GLY A 105 -4.64 2.25 -3.77
C GLY A 105 -4.86 3.76 -3.90
N ALA A 106 -4.69 4.50 -2.80
CA ALA A 106 -4.70 5.95 -2.85
C ALA A 106 -3.54 6.50 -3.70
N VAL A 107 -2.32 5.94 -3.52
CA VAL A 107 -1.13 6.26 -4.32
C VAL A 107 -1.35 5.92 -5.79
N ALA A 108 -1.86 4.73 -6.09
CA ALA A 108 -2.15 4.27 -7.44
C ALA A 108 -3.21 5.14 -8.16
N SER A 109 -4.22 5.63 -7.42
CA SER A 109 -5.21 6.58 -7.94
C SER A 109 -4.54 7.90 -8.38
N VAL A 110 -3.60 8.42 -7.57
CA VAL A 110 -2.80 9.60 -7.93
C VAL A 110 -1.95 9.33 -9.17
N MET A 111 -1.28 8.18 -9.23
CA MET A 111 -0.47 7.80 -10.39
C MET A 111 -1.30 7.74 -11.67
N ALA A 112 -2.46 7.07 -11.62
CA ALA A 112 -3.32 6.89 -12.79
C ALA A 112 -3.91 8.22 -13.30
N ALA A 113 -4.26 9.13 -12.40
CA ALA A 113 -4.74 10.46 -12.78
C ALA A 113 -3.62 11.37 -13.30
N ALA A 114 -2.42 11.32 -12.68
CA ALA A 114 -1.30 12.19 -13.02
C ALA A 114 -0.60 11.80 -14.33
N ARG A 115 -0.52 10.50 -14.66
CA ARG A 115 0.15 10.00 -15.86
C ARG A 115 -0.67 8.88 -16.52
N PRO A 116 -1.82 9.24 -17.13
CA PRO A 116 -2.69 8.27 -17.80
C PRO A 116 -2.00 7.55 -18.97
N ASP A 117 -0.98 8.15 -19.57
CA ASP A 117 -0.13 7.57 -20.59
C ASP A 117 0.66 6.35 -20.09
N ARG A 118 1.03 6.31 -18.81
CA ARG A 118 1.83 5.25 -18.19
C ARG A 118 1.01 4.07 -17.66
N ILE A 119 -0.26 4.29 -17.32
CA ILE A 119 -1.07 3.27 -16.63
C ILE A 119 -2.03 2.60 -17.62
N GLY A 120 -1.90 1.27 -17.73
CA GLY A 120 -2.76 0.46 -18.58
C GLY A 120 -4.11 0.14 -17.95
N ARG A 121 -4.09 -0.40 -16.73
CA ARG A 121 -5.25 -0.78 -15.92
C ARG A 121 -4.95 -0.51 -14.45
N LEU A 122 -6.01 -0.27 -13.68
CA LEU A 122 -5.93 0.01 -12.25
C LEU A 122 -6.87 -0.91 -11.48
N LEU A 123 -6.33 -1.86 -10.72
CA LEU A 123 -7.07 -2.70 -9.80
C LEU A 123 -6.81 -2.24 -8.37
N LEU A 124 -7.88 -1.91 -7.68
CA LEU A 124 -7.86 -1.38 -6.32
C LEU A 124 -8.57 -2.34 -5.37
N VAL A 125 -7.96 -2.61 -4.24
CA VAL A 125 -8.54 -3.38 -3.15
C VAL A 125 -8.67 -2.46 -1.94
N GLU A 126 -9.90 -2.30 -1.43
CA GLU A 126 -10.21 -1.49 -0.24
C GLU A 126 -9.75 -0.02 -0.31
N SER A 127 -9.76 0.56 -1.50
CA SER A 127 -9.40 1.97 -1.71
C SER A 127 -9.94 2.49 -3.03
N LEU A 128 -10.28 3.79 -3.08
CA LEU A 128 -10.43 4.57 -4.32
C LEU A 128 -10.18 6.04 -3.97
N GLY A 129 -9.05 6.58 -4.42
CA GLY A 129 -8.57 7.89 -4.00
C GLY A 129 -8.03 7.93 -2.57
N ALA A 130 -7.53 9.08 -2.15
CA ALA A 130 -6.93 9.27 -0.83
C ALA A 130 -8.00 9.49 0.27
N LEU A 131 -7.61 9.30 1.53
CA LEU A 131 -8.44 9.76 2.66
C LEU A 131 -8.52 11.29 2.63
N ALA A 132 -9.74 11.81 2.50
CA ALA A 132 -10.01 13.23 2.50
C ALA A 132 -9.99 13.84 3.90
N GLU A 133 -9.88 15.16 3.96
CA GLU A 133 -10.09 15.97 5.17
C GLU A 133 -11.07 17.09 4.85
N ARG A 134 -11.74 17.56 5.86
CA ARG A 134 -12.60 18.74 5.76
C ARG A 134 -11.74 19.98 5.56
N GLU A 135 -12.19 20.88 4.68
CA GLU A 135 -11.46 22.10 4.33
C GLU A 135 -11.27 23.05 5.54
N ASP A 136 -12.22 23.07 6.45
CA ASP A 136 -12.20 23.89 7.68
C ASP A 136 -11.23 23.36 8.77
N ARG A 137 -10.60 22.19 8.55
CA ARG A 137 -9.63 21.61 9.47
C ARG A 137 -8.17 21.76 9.03
N THR A 138 -7.91 22.45 7.92
CA THR A 138 -6.55 22.57 7.36
C THR A 138 -5.54 23.15 8.38
N ALA A 139 -5.89 24.26 9.04
CA ALA A 139 -4.98 24.90 10.02
C ALA A 139 -4.79 24.05 11.29
N GLU A 140 -5.81 23.34 11.75
CA GLU A 140 -5.71 22.39 12.88
C GLU A 140 -4.75 21.25 12.53
N ARG A 141 -4.94 20.61 11.38
CA ARG A 141 -4.09 19.54 10.88
C ARG A 141 -2.63 19.95 10.76
N LEU A 142 -2.36 21.15 10.24
CA LEU A 142 -1.00 21.70 10.15
C LEU A 142 -0.38 21.85 11.55
N ARG A 143 -1.13 22.40 12.51
CA ARG A 143 -0.62 22.55 13.90
C ARG A 143 -0.29 21.19 14.52
N ASP A 144 -1.14 20.19 14.33
CA ASP A 144 -0.92 18.84 14.87
C ASP A 144 0.31 18.19 14.23
N ALA A 145 0.46 18.31 12.92
CA ALA A 145 1.63 17.78 12.20
C ALA A 145 2.93 18.48 12.67
N PHE A 146 2.97 19.81 12.71
CA PHE A 146 4.17 20.54 13.13
C PHE A 146 4.52 20.29 14.60
N LYS A 147 3.51 20.14 15.48
CA LYS A 147 3.72 19.72 16.86
C LYS A 147 4.33 18.30 16.93
N ALA A 148 3.84 17.38 16.11
CA ALA A 148 4.39 16.02 16.04
C ALA A 148 5.82 15.98 15.48
N PHE A 149 6.13 16.80 14.46
CA PHE A 149 7.48 16.90 13.88
C PHE A 149 8.50 17.45 14.89
N ALA A 150 8.09 18.37 15.75
CA ALA A 150 8.94 18.95 16.80
C ALA A 150 9.08 18.04 18.04
N ALA A 151 8.23 17.04 18.18
CA ALA A 151 8.24 16.16 19.36
C ALA A 151 9.47 15.24 19.35
N PRO A 152 10.06 14.95 20.53
CA PRO A 152 11.12 13.96 20.64
C PRO A 152 10.69 12.62 20.07
N ARG A 153 11.58 11.96 19.32
CA ARG A 153 11.30 10.61 18.80
C ARG A 153 11.14 9.63 19.95
N ARG A 154 10.01 8.93 19.96
CA ARG A 154 9.82 7.84 20.92
C ARG A 154 10.72 6.66 20.54
N PRO A 155 11.34 5.97 21.52
CA PRO A 155 12.04 4.73 21.26
C PRO A 155 11.14 3.73 20.56
N LEU A 156 11.67 2.99 19.59
CA LEU A 156 10.93 1.90 18.96
C LEU A 156 10.63 0.83 20.01
N ARG A 157 9.42 0.28 19.94
CA ARG A 157 9.07 -0.89 20.75
C ARG A 157 9.94 -2.07 20.32
N VAL A 158 10.62 -2.68 21.27
CA VAL A 158 11.38 -3.91 21.09
C VAL A 158 10.53 -5.09 21.55
N PHE A 159 10.34 -6.06 20.67
CA PHE A 159 9.64 -7.31 20.94
C PHE A 159 10.67 -8.37 21.34
N PRO A 160 10.45 -9.17 22.40
CA PRO A 160 11.40 -10.18 22.82
C PRO A 160 11.58 -11.28 21.76
N ASP A 161 10.53 -11.59 21.01
CA ASP A 161 10.48 -12.62 19.98
C ASP A 161 9.49 -12.28 18.86
N ILE A 162 9.57 -13.03 17.77
CA ILE A 162 8.70 -12.89 16.58
C ILE A 162 7.23 -13.17 16.95
N ALA A 163 6.96 -14.18 17.79
CA ALA A 163 5.60 -14.54 18.16
C ALA A 163 4.88 -13.39 18.89
N THR A 164 5.60 -12.64 19.72
CA THR A 164 5.06 -11.45 20.40
C THR A 164 4.76 -10.33 19.41
N ALA A 165 5.61 -10.11 18.38
CA ALA A 165 5.34 -9.16 17.31
C ALA A 165 4.13 -9.59 16.48
N VAL A 166 3.98 -10.88 16.17
CA VAL A 166 2.82 -11.45 15.46
C VAL A 166 1.53 -11.21 16.25
N ARG A 167 1.50 -11.53 17.54
CA ARG A 167 0.33 -11.25 18.39
C ARG A 167 -0.05 -9.76 18.40
N ALA A 168 0.95 -8.89 18.48
CA ALA A 168 0.71 -7.44 18.44
C ALA A 168 0.10 -7.01 17.10
N ARG A 169 0.54 -7.58 15.97
CA ARG A 169 0.01 -7.30 14.65
C ARG A 169 -1.42 -7.83 14.48
N MET A 170 -1.71 -9.05 14.96
CA MET A 170 -3.05 -9.63 14.99
C MET A 170 -4.03 -8.71 15.72
N GLN A 171 -3.67 -8.26 16.94
CA GLN A 171 -4.51 -7.40 17.76
C GLN A 171 -4.76 -6.02 17.12
N ALA A 172 -3.73 -5.45 16.48
CA ALA A 172 -3.84 -4.12 15.89
C ALA A 172 -4.74 -4.08 14.65
N ASN A 173 -4.82 -5.17 13.88
CA ASN A 173 -5.46 -5.19 12.56
C ASN A 173 -6.54 -6.26 12.40
N GLY A 174 -6.81 -7.08 13.42
CA GLY A 174 -7.79 -8.17 13.33
C GLY A 174 -7.39 -9.27 12.36
N LEU A 175 -6.07 -9.52 12.19
CA LEU A 175 -5.55 -10.50 11.24
C LEU A 175 -5.51 -11.91 11.84
N SER A 176 -5.65 -12.92 10.98
CA SER A 176 -5.28 -14.29 11.33
C SER A 176 -3.77 -14.41 11.58
N GLU A 177 -3.37 -15.43 12.34
CA GLU A 177 -1.94 -15.62 12.67
C GLU A 177 -1.07 -15.82 11.41
N PRO A 178 -1.46 -16.63 10.40
CA PRO A 178 -0.66 -16.80 9.19
C PRO A 178 -0.42 -15.49 8.45
N VAL A 179 -1.45 -14.65 8.32
CA VAL A 179 -1.37 -13.35 7.64
C VAL A 179 -0.52 -12.37 8.45
N ALA A 180 -0.73 -12.29 9.76
CA ALA A 180 0.09 -11.43 10.62
C ALA A 180 1.57 -11.85 10.59
N ARG A 181 1.87 -13.14 10.61
CA ARG A 181 3.22 -13.69 10.55
C ARG A 181 3.91 -13.32 9.23
N LEU A 182 3.22 -13.45 8.11
CA LEU A 182 3.71 -13.07 6.79
C LEU A 182 4.22 -11.62 6.77
N LEU A 183 3.42 -10.69 7.27
CA LEU A 183 3.77 -9.27 7.34
C LEU A 183 4.90 -9.00 8.33
N VAL A 184 4.88 -9.69 9.48
CA VAL A 184 5.88 -9.50 10.55
C VAL A 184 7.25 -9.98 10.10
N GLU A 185 7.39 -11.16 9.51
CA GLU A 185 8.67 -11.74 9.13
C GLU A 185 9.46 -10.83 8.17
N ARG A 186 8.79 -10.17 7.22
CA ARG A 186 9.42 -9.16 6.37
C ARG A 186 9.56 -7.80 7.06
N GLY A 187 8.65 -7.48 7.97
CA GLY A 187 8.49 -6.15 8.59
C GLY A 187 9.34 -5.88 9.82
N ILE A 188 10.11 -6.85 10.33
CA ILE A 188 10.93 -6.70 11.55
C ILE A 188 12.42 -6.87 11.28
N VAL A 189 13.23 -6.38 12.21
CA VAL A 189 14.69 -6.50 12.21
C VAL A 189 15.18 -6.80 13.61
N PRO A 190 16.21 -7.67 13.77
CA PRO A 190 16.90 -7.84 15.05
C PRO A 190 17.44 -6.51 15.57
N THR A 191 17.26 -6.26 16.86
CA THR A 191 17.71 -5.04 17.52
C THR A 191 18.05 -5.29 19.00
N GLN A 192 18.45 -4.25 19.71
CA GLN A 192 18.60 -4.25 21.17
C GLN A 192 17.79 -3.09 21.76
N ASP A 193 17.24 -3.29 22.94
CA ASP A 193 16.61 -2.22 23.69
C ASP A 193 17.66 -1.34 24.39
N THR A 194 17.22 -0.29 25.07
CA THR A 194 18.09 0.64 25.81
C THR A 194 18.82 -0.02 27.00
N ALA A 195 18.38 -1.18 27.45
CA ALA A 195 19.01 -1.97 28.50
C ALA A 195 19.97 -3.04 27.94
N GLY A 196 20.13 -3.11 26.61
CA GLY A 196 20.99 -4.08 25.92
C GLY A 196 20.36 -5.45 25.69
N SER A 197 19.06 -5.65 25.99
CA SER A 197 18.35 -6.89 25.74
C SER A 197 18.09 -7.07 24.26
N ARG A 198 18.37 -8.23 23.71
CA ARG A 198 18.13 -8.56 22.30
C ARG A 198 16.65 -8.76 22.04
N GLY A 199 16.19 -8.34 20.86
CA GLY A 199 14.82 -8.49 20.42
C GLY A 199 14.64 -8.06 18.97
N TYR A 200 13.43 -7.66 18.62
CA TYR A 200 13.04 -7.27 17.27
C TYR A 200 12.29 -5.93 17.29
N ALA A 201 12.53 -5.09 16.30
CA ALA A 201 11.77 -3.86 16.09
C ALA A 201 11.20 -3.82 14.68
N TRP A 202 10.15 -3.00 14.49
CA TRP A 202 9.62 -2.72 13.16
C TRP A 202 10.67 -2.04 12.28
N ARG A 203 10.76 -2.46 11.02
CA ARG A 203 11.58 -1.79 10.01
C ARG A 203 10.98 -0.47 9.56
N SER A 204 9.65 -0.33 9.66
CA SER A 204 8.94 0.86 9.21
C SER A 204 9.47 2.11 9.89
N ASP A 205 9.64 3.17 9.09
CA ASP A 205 10.03 4.48 9.62
C ASP A 205 8.96 5.01 10.59
N PRO A 206 9.30 5.34 11.84
CA PRO A 206 8.34 5.87 12.81
C PRO A 206 7.60 7.12 12.32
N ARG A 207 8.20 7.90 11.40
CA ARG A 207 7.57 9.08 10.81
C ARG A 207 6.32 8.77 10.00
N LEU A 208 6.14 7.54 9.52
CA LEU A 208 4.92 7.09 8.88
C LEU A 208 3.69 7.13 9.78
N THR A 209 3.88 7.12 11.10
CA THR A 209 2.80 7.21 12.09
C THR A 209 2.48 8.65 12.51
N GLN A 210 3.25 9.63 12.03
CA GLN A 210 2.97 11.04 12.31
C GLN A 210 1.77 11.54 11.49
N PRO A 211 1.04 12.54 11.97
CA PRO A 211 -0.03 13.15 11.21
C PRO A 211 0.46 13.70 9.87
N THR A 212 -0.23 13.37 8.79
CA THR A 212 0.01 14.00 7.48
C THR A 212 -0.33 15.49 7.54
N ALA A 213 0.60 16.36 7.20
CA ALA A 213 0.42 17.81 7.31
C ALA A 213 -0.72 18.33 6.41
N ILE A 214 -0.84 17.80 5.21
CA ILE A 214 -1.88 18.22 4.25
C ILE A 214 -2.64 16.98 3.76
N ARG A 215 -3.96 17.11 3.75
CA ARG A 215 -4.87 16.22 3.02
C ARG A 215 -5.75 17.05 2.10
N ILE A 216 -6.09 16.50 0.97
CA ILE A 216 -7.03 17.11 0.02
C ILE A 216 -8.47 16.91 0.49
N SER A 217 -9.38 17.78 0.06
CA SER A 217 -10.80 17.68 0.35
C SER A 217 -11.47 16.57 -0.46
N GLU A 218 -12.68 16.19 -0.06
CA GLU A 218 -13.44 15.18 -0.80
C GLU A 218 -13.77 15.61 -2.23
N SER A 219 -14.01 16.89 -2.47
CA SER A 219 -14.21 17.43 -3.83
C SER A 219 -12.97 17.24 -4.70
N GLN A 220 -11.78 17.48 -4.15
CA GLN A 220 -10.52 17.26 -4.84
C GLN A 220 -10.22 15.77 -5.07
N VAL A 221 -10.60 14.88 -4.13
CA VAL A 221 -10.49 13.44 -4.35
C VAL A 221 -11.38 12.99 -5.50
N ARG A 222 -12.61 13.50 -5.59
CA ARG A 222 -13.53 13.16 -6.69
C ARG A 222 -13.02 13.66 -8.04
N ASP A 223 -12.48 14.86 -8.10
CA ASP A 223 -11.84 15.41 -9.30
C ASP A 223 -10.67 14.52 -9.75
N LEU A 224 -9.79 14.13 -8.80
CA LEU A 224 -8.70 13.20 -9.08
C LEU A 224 -9.21 11.86 -9.63
N VAL A 225 -10.27 11.28 -9.04
CA VAL A 225 -10.87 10.02 -9.50
C VAL A 225 -11.48 10.17 -10.90
N ALA A 226 -12.14 11.29 -11.17
CA ALA A 226 -12.69 11.60 -12.49
C ALA A 226 -11.60 11.77 -13.57
N GLY A 227 -10.38 12.15 -13.16
CA GLY A 227 -9.21 12.25 -14.04
C GLY A 227 -8.57 10.91 -14.44
N ILE A 228 -9.00 9.79 -13.87
CA ILE A 228 -8.47 8.45 -14.22
C ILE A 228 -9.06 8.00 -15.54
N GLN A 229 -8.20 7.76 -16.54
CA GLN A 229 -8.61 7.42 -17.91
C GLN A 229 -8.56 5.92 -18.25
N CYS A 230 -7.73 5.15 -17.52
CA CYS A 230 -7.61 3.72 -17.73
C CYS A 230 -8.83 2.96 -17.17
N PRO A 231 -9.08 1.71 -17.60
CA PRO A 231 -10.04 0.83 -16.93
C PRO A 231 -9.69 0.65 -15.46
N VAL A 232 -10.70 0.74 -14.59
CA VAL A 232 -10.56 0.57 -13.13
C VAL A 232 -11.48 -0.54 -12.64
N ARG A 233 -10.97 -1.44 -11.83
CA ARG A 233 -11.80 -2.33 -11.01
C ARG A 233 -11.50 -2.08 -9.55
N VAL A 234 -12.55 -1.90 -8.74
CA VAL A 234 -12.44 -1.72 -7.30
C VAL A 234 -13.08 -2.91 -6.60
N ILE A 235 -12.35 -3.55 -5.70
CA ILE A 235 -12.85 -4.63 -4.86
C ILE A 235 -12.98 -4.10 -3.44
N TYR A 236 -14.20 -4.10 -2.90
CA TYR A 236 -14.49 -3.67 -1.53
C TYR A 236 -14.92 -4.83 -0.66
N ALA A 237 -14.49 -4.80 0.61
CA ALA A 237 -15.00 -5.66 1.65
C ALA A 237 -16.36 -5.17 2.18
N ASN A 238 -17.20 -6.11 2.57
CA ASN A 238 -18.44 -5.90 3.31
C ASN A 238 -18.29 -6.58 4.69
N PRO A 239 -18.54 -5.87 5.82
CA PRO A 239 -19.06 -4.51 5.92
C PRO A 239 -18.01 -3.43 5.62
N ALA A 240 -18.47 -2.28 5.14
CA ALA A 240 -17.64 -1.10 4.91
C ALA A 240 -17.08 -0.56 6.24
N PRO A 241 -15.78 -0.17 6.30
CA PRO A 241 -15.22 0.44 7.50
C PRO A 241 -15.79 1.84 7.74
N PRO A 242 -15.94 2.27 9.01
CA PRO A 242 -16.57 3.54 9.36
C PRO A 242 -15.91 4.78 8.73
N TYR A 243 -14.59 4.73 8.48
CA TYR A 243 -13.85 5.84 7.88
C TYR A 243 -14.00 5.92 6.36
N PHE A 244 -14.57 4.88 5.71
CA PHE A 244 -14.82 4.84 4.27
C PHE A 244 -16.16 4.11 3.99
N PRO A 245 -17.30 4.70 4.41
CA PRO A 245 -18.63 4.09 4.33
C PRO A 245 -19.11 3.96 2.88
N ASP A 246 -20.10 3.09 2.64
CA ASP A 246 -20.63 2.80 1.31
C ASP A 246 -21.11 4.03 0.55
N VAL A 247 -21.72 4.99 1.23
CA VAL A 247 -22.13 6.27 0.60
C VAL A 247 -20.94 6.97 -0.06
N LEU A 248 -19.79 6.97 0.61
CA LEU A 248 -18.57 7.58 0.08
C LEU A 248 -17.95 6.72 -1.02
N ARG A 249 -17.94 5.40 -0.85
CA ARG A 249 -17.47 4.43 -1.85
C ARG A 249 -18.24 4.58 -3.17
N HIS A 250 -19.57 4.61 -3.11
CA HIS A 250 -20.44 4.79 -4.28
C HIS A 250 -20.27 6.16 -4.93
N ALA A 251 -20.17 7.24 -4.13
CA ALA A 251 -19.98 8.58 -4.65
C ALA A 251 -18.66 8.72 -5.42
N ARG A 252 -17.58 8.11 -4.95
CA ARG A 252 -16.29 8.11 -5.66
C ARG A 252 -16.31 7.21 -6.88
N ALA A 253 -16.89 6.00 -6.77
CA ALA A 253 -17.01 5.08 -7.90
C ALA A 253 -17.83 5.70 -9.05
N GLY A 254 -18.86 6.49 -8.74
CA GLY A 254 -19.63 7.24 -9.73
C GLY A 254 -18.85 8.33 -10.48
N CYS A 255 -17.65 8.69 -10.03
CA CYS A 255 -16.76 9.61 -10.76
C CYS A 255 -15.87 8.92 -11.80
N LEU A 256 -15.75 7.58 -11.75
CA LEU A 256 -14.91 6.83 -12.70
C LEU A 256 -15.51 6.86 -14.10
N GLN A 257 -14.68 7.16 -15.09
CA GLN A 257 -15.11 7.14 -16.50
C GLN A 257 -15.28 5.71 -17.04
N ARG A 258 -14.45 4.78 -16.57
CA ARG A 258 -14.38 3.38 -17.01
C ARG A 258 -14.09 2.47 -15.82
N GLY A 259 -15.06 2.27 -14.95
CA GLY A 259 -14.87 1.51 -13.73
C GLY A 259 -16.01 0.57 -13.39
N ASP A 260 -15.68 -0.50 -12.67
CA ASP A 260 -16.64 -1.39 -12.04
C ASP A 260 -16.25 -1.64 -10.58
N VAL A 261 -17.23 -2.01 -9.78
CA VAL A 261 -17.08 -2.29 -8.34
C VAL A 261 -17.55 -3.70 -8.06
N VAL A 262 -16.72 -4.47 -7.38
CA VAL A 262 -17.06 -5.78 -6.83
C VAL A 262 -17.07 -5.67 -5.32
N VAL A 263 -18.13 -6.17 -4.68
CA VAL A 263 -18.22 -6.22 -3.21
C VAL A 263 -18.17 -7.66 -2.77
N MET A 264 -17.35 -7.97 -1.76
CA MET A 264 -17.16 -9.32 -1.22
C MET A 264 -17.27 -9.26 0.30
N ASP A 265 -17.81 -10.31 0.91
CA ASP A 265 -17.74 -10.43 2.37
C ASP A 265 -16.29 -10.61 2.81
N GLY A 266 -15.89 -9.90 3.86
CA GLY A 266 -14.52 -9.97 4.35
C GLY A 266 -14.09 -8.76 5.16
N SER A 267 -12.79 -8.65 5.40
CA SER A 267 -12.17 -7.57 6.15
C SER A 267 -11.37 -6.64 5.24
N HIS A 268 -10.83 -5.56 5.81
CA HIS A 268 -9.91 -4.66 5.11
C HIS A 268 -8.70 -5.37 4.48
N HIS A 269 -8.34 -6.56 4.97
CA HIS A 269 -7.20 -7.33 4.48
C HIS A 269 -7.63 -8.56 3.64
N LEU A 270 -8.80 -8.50 2.98
CA LEU A 270 -9.37 -9.62 2.21
C LEU A 270 -8.40 -10.18 1.15
N LEU A 271 -7.51 -9.36 0.58
CA LEU A 271 -6.50 -9.84 -0.37
C LEU A 271 -5.54 -10.89 0.22
N MET A 272 -5.37 -10.90 1.53
CA MET A 272 -4.53 -11.84 2.26
C MET A 272 -5.34 -12.96 2.92
N GLU A 273 -6.53 -12.64 3.43
CA GLU A 273 -7.40 -13.59 4.15
C GLU A 273 -8.23 -14.48 3.20
N ASP A 274 -8.63 -13.95 2.04
CA ASP A 274 -9.33 -14.70 0.98
C ASP A 274 -8.72 -14.43 -0.40
N PRO A 275 -7.46 -14.83 -0.64
CA PRO A 275 -6.80 -14.57 -1.91
C PRO A 275 -7.45 -15.26 -3.10
N ALA A 276 -8.12 -16.41 -2.90
CA ALA A 276 -8.82 -17.11 -3.97
C ALA A 276 -10.09 -16.37 -4.41
N GLY A 277 -10.89 -15.89 -3.46
CA GLY A 277 -12.06 -15.06 -3.74
C GLY A 277 -11.68 -13.77 -4.45
N VAL A 278 -10.61 -13.09 -3.97
CA VAL A 278 -10.11 -11.87 -4.64
C VAL A 278 -9.59 -12.18 -6.04
N ALA A 279 -8.88 -13.29 -6.27
CA ALA A 279 -8.46 -13.69 -7.61
C ALA A 279 -9.66 -13.96 -8.53
N GLY A 280 -10.72 -14.57 -8.03
CA GLY A 280 -11.99 -14.74 -8.75
C GLY A 280 -12.64 -13.40 -9.12
N ALA A 281 -12.65 -12.42 -8.20
CA ALA A 281 -13.14 -11.07 -8.44
C ALA A 281 -12.26 -10.29 -9.45
N ILE A 282 -10.96 -10.55 -9.50
CA ILE A 282 -10.06 -10.03 -10.53
C ILE A 282 -10.39 -10.63 -11.89
N GLY A 283 -10.62 -11.94 -11.96
CA GLY A 283 -10.95 -12.63 -13.21
C GLY A 283 -9.94 -12.32 -14.34
N ASP A 284 -10.46 -11.96 -15.50
CA ASP A 284 -9.67 -11.61 -16.69
C ASP A 284 -9.31 -10.09 -16.80
N PHE A 285 -9.47 -9.34 -15.72
CA PHE A 285 -9.29 -7.87 -15.74
C PHE A 285 -7.95 -7.44 -16.34
N PHE A 286 -6.87 -8.14 -16.04
CA PHE A 286 -5.54 -7.84 -16.59
C PHE A 286 -5.28 -8.46 -17.98
N ALA A 287 -6.07 -9.42 -18.40
CA ALA A 287 -5.85 -10.14 -19.67
C ALA A 287 -6.42 -9.41 -20.91
N ARG A 288 -7.26 -8.40 -20.74
CA ARG A 288 -7.98 -7.71 -21.83
C ARG A 288 -7.25 -6.51 -22.38
#